data_ad28ea35fd8319e311698f5654a22770
#
_entry.id   ad28ea35fd8319e311698f5654a22770
#
_cell.length_a   1.000
_cell.length_b   1.000
_cell.length_c   1.000
_cell.angle_alpha   90.00
_cell.angle_beta   90.00
_cell.angle_gamma   90.00
#
_symmetry.space_group_name_H-M   'P 1'
#
loop_
_entity.id
_entity.type
_entity.pdbx_description
1 polymer ?
#
loop_
_entity_poly.entity_id
_entity_poly.type
_entity_poly.pdbx_seq_one_letter_code
_entity_poly.pdbx_strand_id
1 'polypeptide(L)'
;HSDNNVIEPALQLTCTLPQDWRRARRQGAVLIGSYAKWLQRHPTTIQPCVQFLLEELSCEVRQPTRRRREPSASRAARALTALCHRCAAELAAANFVQVRDQIVNNVPLKDELSVLEGLGAVVAASATYEAVVQGTQMLARPPAEALAALAQSDGAEPRAVAHELDRLTAVMRCASPSSQLLNGRPHPVLEVFANLWPVFEAVSIKMKTSHLVIEKLCRCYKHAMRSCRKHFEPMLDRMTAHLIKSLQDGVQAANAGQISVQDGSRHSASAPLSSFVYCCSICITEFGDEARMIPKLFEMVSSVSQACFALLQSPAHFAEHPDLVEEYFYLASRFLDYCPGSLLSSPLLGHILQSASTGLRVEHREALRGVLHFCGECTAAAVLALKKSGDPLPPAMSSDEPLQQRDAPRSQEDVDLA
;
A
#
# COMPACT_ATOMS: atom_id res chain seq x y z
N HIS A 1 8.19 -4.33 -39.27
CA HIS A 1 8.68 -3.29 -40.24
C HIS A 1 7.57 -2.40 -40.82
N SER A 2 6.32 -2.89 -40.94
CA SER A 2 5.20 -2.09 -41.48
C SER A 2 4.67 -1.02 -40.52
N ASP A 3 4.82 -1.22 -39.20
CA ASP A 3 4.24 -0.33 -38.18
C ASP A 3 4.96 1.00 -38.03
N ASN A 4 6.27 1.07 -38.33
CA ASN A 4 7.05 2.30 -38.22
C ASN A 4 6.63 3.36 -39.24
N ASN A 5 6.15 2.95 -40.42
CA ASN A 5 5.79 3.87 -41.53
C ASN A 5 4.53 4.71 -41.23
N VAL A 6 3.74 4.33 -40.19
CA VAL A 6 2.51 5.06 -39.86
C VAL A 6 2.59 5.67 -38.46
N ILE A 7 3.12 4.93 -37.46
CA ILE A 7 3.11 5.34 -36.05
C ILE A 7 4.05 6.53 -35.83
N GLU A 8 5.27 6.45 -36.34
CA GLU A 8 6.26 7.52 -36.14
C GLU A 8 5.82 8.85 -36.72
N PRO A 9 5.39 8.94 -38.02
CA PRO A 9 4.86 10.19 -38.58
C PRO A 9 3.61 10.69 -37.83
N ALA A 10 2.73 9.80 -37.36
CA ALA A 10 1.55 10.20 -36.60
C ALA A 10 1.92 10.84 -35.25
N LEU A 11 2.91 10.28 -34.53
CA LEU A 11 3.41 10.86 -33.30
C LEU A 11 4.15 12.17 -33.53
N GLN A 12 4.98 12.26 -34.57
CA GLN A 12 5.67 13.50 -34.97
C GLN A 12 4.66 14.61 -35.31
N LEU A 13 3.65 14.30 -36.10
CA LEU A 13 2.56 15.24 -36.41
C LEU A 13 1.81 15.66 -35.13
N THR A 14 1.54 14.72 -34.22
CA THR A 14 0.90 15.01 -32.93
C THR A 14 1.69 16.05 -32.15
N CYS A 15 3.00 15.90 -32.07
CA CYS A 15 3.87 16.79 -31.30
C CYS A 15 3.96 18.22 -31.92
N THR A 16 3.62 18.39 -33.22
CA THR A 16 3.62 19.69 -33.91
C THR A 16 2.23 20.35 -33.93
N LEU A 17 1.20 19.75 -33.33
CA LEU A 17 -0.16 20.32 -33.31
C LEU A 17 -0.18 21.72 -32.70
N PRO A 18 -0.81 22.72 -33.36
CA PRO A 18 -0.97 24.07 -32.82
C PRO A 18 -1.68 24.09 -31.45
N GLN A 19 -1.30 25.00 -30.54
CA GLN A 19 -1.84 25.08 -29.19
C GLN A 19 -3.34 25.42 -29.14
N ASP A 20 -3.87 26.10 -30.13
CA ASP A 20 -5.29 26.43 -30.28
C ASP A 20 -6.14 25.22 -30.71
N TRP A 21 -5.55 24.16 -31.24
CA TRP A 21 -6.22 22.94 -31.65
C TRP A 21 -6.49 21.99 -30.47
N ARG A 22 -7.11 22.51 -29.39
CA ARG A 22 -7.29 21.84 -28.11
C ARG A 22 -7.90 20.43 -28.18
N ARG A 23 -8.85 20.19 -29.14
CA ARG A 23 -9.46 18.85 -29.28
C ARG A 23 -8.46 17.86 -29.86
N ALA A 24 -7.70 18.26 -30.87
CA ALA A 24 -6.69 17.42 -31.49
C ALA A 24 -5.55 17.11 -30.50
N ARG A 25 -5.03 18.13 -29.83
CA ARG A 25 -3.97 17.96 -28.82
C ARG A 25 -4.41 17.04 -27.68
N ARG A 26 -5.66 17.14 -27.21
CA ARG A 26 -6.23 16.25 -26.20
C ARG A 26 -6.25 14.79 -26.67
N GLN A 27 -6.58 14.51 -27.93
CA GLN A 27 -6.51 13.18 -28.51
C GLN A 27 -5.07 12.75 -28.76
N GLY A 28 -4.20 13.68 -29.09
CA GLY A 28 -2.76 13.47 -29.21
C GLY A 28 -2.13 12.95 -27.93
N ALA A 29 -2.50 13.52 -26.77
CA ALA A 29 -2.05 13.01 -25.47
C ALA A 29 -2.49 11.54 -25.25
N VAL A 30 -3.73 11.20 -25.58
CA VAL A 30 -4.22 9.81 -25.51
C VAL A 30 -3.44 8.90 -26.45
N LEU A 31 -3.17 9.35 -27.68
CA LEU A 31 -2.39 8.61 -28.66
C LEU A 31 -0.99 8.29 -28.12
N ILE A 32 -0.27 9.30 -27.62
CA ILE A 32 1.07 9.13 -27.04
C ILE A 32 1.04 8.08 -25.93
N GLY A 33 0.11 8.17 -24.97
CA GLY A 33 -0.02 7.19 -23.88
C GLY A 33 -0.28 5.78 -24.38
N SER A 34 -1.14 5.61 -25.40
CA SER A 34 -1.46 4.31 -25.99
C SER A 34 -0.26 3.66 -26.68
N TYR A 35 0.66 4.45 -27.22
CA TYR A 35 1.87 3.98 -27.88
C TYR A 35 3.12 3.97 -27.00
N ALA A 36 3.00 4.09 -25.68
CA ALA A 36 4.14 4.06 -24.75
C ALA A 36 5.03 2.80 -24.93
N LYS A 37 4.43 1.62 -25.20
CA LYS A 37 5.18 0.39 -25.50
C LYS A 37 5.95 0.46 -26.82
N TRP A 38 5.45 1.15 -27.82
CA TRP A 38 6.14 1.39 -29.07
C TRP A 38 7.29 2.39 -28.86
N LEU A 39 7.03 3.49 -28.13
CA LEU A 39 8.03 4.50 -27.77
C LEU A 39 9.22 3.92 -27.04
N GLN A 40 9.04 2.94 -26.16
CA GLN A 40 10.13 2.21 -25.49
C GLN A 40 11.14 1.62 -26.47
N ARG A 41 10.68 1.22 -27.67
CA ARG A 41 11.53 0.67 -28.72
C ARG A 41 12.11 1.74 -29.69
N HIS A 42 11.64 2.98 -29.56
CA HIS A 42 12.01 4.10 -30.42
C HIS A 42 12.38 5.33 -29.56
N PRO A 43 13.52 5.29 -28.85
CA PRO A 43 13.88 6.29 -27.82
C PRO A 43 13.97 7.72 -28.35
N THR A 44 14.34 7.89 -29.62
CA THR A 44 14.48 9.21 -30.26
C THR A 44 13.18 10.00 -30.33
N THR A 45 12.03 9.31 -30.29
CA THR A 45 10.69 9.92 -30.35
C THR A 45 10.14 10.27 -28.96
N ILE A 46 10.77 9.80 -27.86
CA ILE A 46 10.27 10.01 -26.49
C ILE A 46 10.30 11.50 -26.12
N GLN A 47 11.41 12.17 -26.33
CA GLN A 47 11.60 13.56 -25.91
C GLN A 47 10.58 14.54 -26.50
N PRO A 48 10.25 14.54 -27.81
CA PRO A 48 9.18 15.36 -28.35
C PRO A 48 7.81 15.06 -27.73
N CYS A 49 7.50 13.77 -27.49
CA CYS A 49 6.24 13.35 -26.85
C CYS A 49 6.15 13.87 -25.41
N VAL A 50 7.22 13.76 -24.63
CA VAL A 50 7.29 14.29 -23.26
C VAL A 50 7.08 15.80 -23.26
N GLN A 51 7.77 16.53 -24.13
CA GLN A 51 7.62 18.00 -24.23
C GLN A 51 6.18 18.39 -24.53
N PHE A 52 5.53 17.72 -25.49
CA PHE A 52 4.12 17.93 -25.79
C PHE A 52 3.21 17.70 -24.58
N LEU A 53 3.44 16.63 -23.81
CA LEU A 53 2.64 16.34 -22.61
C LEU A 53 2.84 17.37 -21.49
N LEU A 54 4.06 17.87 -21.29
CA LEU A 54 4.36 18.93 -20.33
C LEU A 54 3.65 20.25 -20.72
N GLU A 55 3.61 20.58 -21.99
CA GLU A 55 2.85 21.73 -22.48
C GLU A 55 1.35 21.58 -22.21
N GLU A 56 0.78 20.38 -22.46
CA GLU A 56 -0.64 20.10 -22.18
C GLU A 56 -0.99 20.18 -20.69
N LEU A 57 -0.09 19.78 -19.78
CA LEU A 57 -0.26 19.96 -18.34
C LEU A 57 -0.31 21.46 -17.97
N SER A 58 0.55 22.27 -18.59
CA SER A 58 0.66 23.71 -18.27
C SER A 58 -0.47 24.57 -18.86
N CYS A 59 -1.15 24.11 -19.90
CA CYS A 59 -2.17 24.90 -20.61
C CYS A 59 -3.46 25.10 -19.80
N GLU A 60 -3.88 24.17 -18.93
CA GLU A 60 -5.17 24.24 -18.23
C GLU A 60 -5.16 25.08 -16.96
N VAL A 61 -4.01 25.31 -16.33
CA VAL A 61 -3.89 26.20 -15.17
C VAL A 61 -4.36 27.63 -15.52
N ARG A 62 -4.32 28.00 -16.81
CA ARG A 62 -4.66 29.35 -17.28
C ARG A 62 -6.14 29.56 -17.61
N GLN A 63 -6.97 28.51 -17.72
CA GLN A 63 -8.43 28.66 -18.05
C GLN A 63 -9.28 27.50 -17.53
N PRO A 64 -10.00 27.64 -16.41
CA PRO A 64 -10.94 26.65 -15.93
C PRO A 64 -12.13 26.53 -16.90
N THR A 65 -12.33 25.37 -17.49
CA THR A 65 -13.46 25.08 -18.38
C THR A 65 -14.75 24.76 -17.59
N ARG A 66 -15.83 25.49 -17.89
CA ARG A 66 -17.16 25.34 -17.25
C ARG A 66 -17.95 24.08 -17.67
N ARG A 67 -17.41 23.11 -18.40
CA ARG A 67 -18.17 21.96 -18.92
C ARG A 67 -17.65 20.61 -18.42
N ARG A 68 -18.58 19.65 -18.21
CA ARG A 68 -18.44 18.24 -17.77
C ARG A 68 -17.44 17.34 -18.55
N ARG A 69 -16.55 17.87 -19.36
CA ARG A 69 -15.56 17.08 -20.09
C ARG A 69 -14.27 16.95 -19.28
N GLU A 70 -13.69 15.78 -19.33
CA GLU A 70 -12.43 15.50 -18.67
C GLU A 70 -11.33 16.49 -19.11
N PRO A 71 -10.59 17.08 -18.15
CA PRO A 71 -9.53 18.04 -18.43
C PRO A 71 -8.45 17.47 -19.36
N SER A 72 -7.84 18.32 -20.19
CA SER A 72 -6.70 17.94 -21.06
C SER A 72 -5.52 17.50 -20.21
N ALA A 73 -5.27 18.20 -19.12
CA ALA A 73 -4.23 17.89 -18.15
C ALA A 73 -4.35 16.47 -17.58
N SER A 74 -5.57 15.96 -17.30
CA SER A 74 -5.75 14.58 -16.83
C SER A 74 -5.34 13.54 -17.87
N ARG A 75 -5.56 13.80 -19.15
CA ARG A 75 -5.12 12.89 -20.22
C ARG A 75 -3.62 12.93 -20.42
N ALA A 76 -3.03 14.11 -20.35
CA ALA A 76 -1.59 14.30 -20.38
C ALA A 76 -0.91 13.63 -19.18
N ALA A 77 -1.48 13.78 -17.98
CA ALA A 77 -0.99 13.12 -16.77
C ALA A 77 -0.97 11.59 -16.89
N ARG A 78 -2.07 10.99 -17.38
CA ARG A 78 -2.13 9.53 -17.61
C ARG A 78 -1.18 9.05 -18.70
N ALA A 79 -1.04 9.81 -19.79
CA ALA A 79 -0.08 9.50 -20.84
C ALA A 79 1.36 9.58 -20.30
N LEU A 80 1.65 10.60 -19.48
CA LEU A 80 2.96 10.75 -18.85
C LEU A 80 3.25 9.59 -17.88
N THR A 81 2.28 9.18 -17.06
CA THR A 81 2.40 7.99 -16.20
C THR A 81 2.73 6.74 -17.00
N ALA A 82 2.04 6.52 -18.13
CA ALA A 82 2.31 5.38 -19.00
C ALA A 82 3.73 5.42 -19.59
N LEU A 83 4.21 6.59 -20.00
CA LEU A 83 5.59 6.80 -20.45
C LEU A 83 6.60 6.55 -19.34
N CYS A 84 6.37 7.08 -18.14
CA CYS A 84 7.26 6.88 -17.01
C CYS A 84 7.43 5.40 -16.67
N HIS A 85 6.36 4.60 -16.70
CA HIS A 85 6.46 3.17 -16.44
C HIS A 85 7.09 2.37 -17.58
N ARG A 86 6.87 2.76 -18.85
CA ARG A 86 7.37 2.00 -20.01
C ARG A 86 8.75 2.40 -20.47
N CYS A 87 9.05 3.69 -20.39
CA CYS A 87 10.32 4.28 -20.86
C CYS A 87 11.16 4.77 -19.66
N ALA A 88 11.07 4.08 -18.52
CA ALA A 88 11.69 4.51 -17.28
C ALA A 88 13.20 4.70 -17.39
N ALA A 89 13.90 3.79 -18.07
CA ALA A 89 15.36 3.84 -18.24
C ALA A 89 15.80 5.02 -19.11
N GLU A 90 15.10 5.27 -20.21
CA GLU A 90 15.37 6.36 -21.15
C GLU A 90 15.11 7.73 -20.48
N LEU A 91 14.02 7.82 -19.71
CA LEU A 91 13.69 9.04 -18.97
C LEU A 91 14.67 9.27 -17.81
N ALA A 92 15.11 8.21 -17.13
CA ALA A 92 16.13 8.32 -16.10
C ALA A 92 17.46 8.82 -16.67
N ALA A 93 17.89 8.30 -17.81
CA ALA A 93 19.09 8.74 -18.53
C ALA A 93 19.00 10.23 -18.96
N ALA A 94 17.80 10.73 -19.24
CA ALA A 94 17.52 12.13 -19.56
C ALA A 94 17.34 13.03 -18.31
N ASN A 95 17.58 12.53 -17.10
CA ASN A 95 17.37 13.26 -15.83
C ASN A 95 15.94 13.86 -15.69
N PHE A 96 14.95 13.15 -16.20
CA PHE A 96 13.56 13.62 -16.27
C PHE A 96 12.97 13.99 -14.89
N VAL A 97 13.46 13.41 -13.82
CA VAL A 97 13.01 13.71 -12.44
C VAL A 97 13.26 15.17 -12.06
N GLN A 98 14.20 15.87 -12.69
CA GLN A 98 14.49 17.28 -12.43
C GLN A 98 13.32 18.23 -12.78
N VAL A 99 12.40 17.79 -13.67
CA VAL A 99 11.20 18.58 -14.03
C VAL A 99 10.00 18.26 -13.13
N ARG A 100 10.21 17.51 -12.02
CA ARG A 100 9.16 17.09 -11.09
C ARG A 100 8.26 18.23 -10.64
N ASP A 101 8.82 19.38 -10.21
CA ASP A 101 8.02 20.50 -9.69
C ASP A 101 7.13 21.09 -10.77
N GLN A 102 7.64 21.20 -12.01
CA GLN A 102 6.83 21.62 -13.15
C GLN A 102 5.66 20.66 -13.42
N ILE A 103 5.90 19.36 -13.26
CA ILE A 103 4.88 18.33 -13.46
C ILE A 103 3.84 18.40 -12.33
N VAL A 104 4.25 18.23 -11.09
CA VAL A 104 3.36 18.09 -9.92
C VAL A 104 2.48 19.33 -9.74
N ASN A 105 3.01 20.52 -9.94
CA ASN A 105 2.26 21.78 -9.81
C ASN A 105 1.18 21.97 -10.90
N ASN A 106 1.22 21.23 -12.00
CA ASN A 106 0.30 21.36 -13.12
C ASN A 106 -0.62 20.12 -13.30
N VAL A 107 -0.40 19.05 -12.55
CA VAL A 107 -1.23 17.83 -12.60
C VAL A 107 -2.50 18.01 -11.78
N PRO A 108 -3.69 17.62 -12.31
CA PRO A 108 -4.90 17.57 -11.51
C PRO A 108 -4.74 16.65 -10.29
N LEU A 109 -5.28 17.05 -9.14
CA LEU A 109 -5.14 16.35 -7.85
C LEU A 109 -5.48 14.84 -7.95
N LYS A 110 -6.51 14.49 -8.71
CA LYS A 110 -6.93 13.09 -8.91
C LYS A 110 -5.90 12.22 -9.66
N ASP A 111 -5.02 12.84 -10.46
CA ASP A 111 -4.01 12.14 -11.27
C ASP A 111 -2.60 12.25 -10.64
N GLU A 112 -2.44 13.04 -9.58
CA GLU A 112 -1.15 13.36 -8.97
C GLU A 112 -0.41 12.11 -8.44
N LEU A 113 -1.13 11.23 -7.73
CA LEU A 113 -0.54 10.02 -7.16
C LEU A 113 0.02 9.10 -8.24
N SER A 114 -0.73 8.89 -9.33
CA SER A 114 -0.29 8.06 -10.45
C SER A 114 0.95 8.64 -11.14
N VAL A 115 1.06 9.96 -11.23
CA VAL A 115 2.24 10.62 -11.79
C VAL A 115 3.43 10.48 -10.86
N LEU A 116 3.25 10.62 -9.54
CA LEU A 116 4.31 10.38 -8.55
C LEU A 116 4.81 8.93 -8.58
N GLU A 117 3.91 7.95 -8.75
CA GLU A 117 4.27 6.54 -8.96
C GLU A 117 5.11 6.37 -10.23
N GLY A 118 4.71 7.01 -11.33
CA GLY A 118 5.48 7.01 -12.56
C GLY A 118 6.88 7.62 -12.39
N LEU A 119 7.00 8.76 -11.72
CA LEU A 119 8.30 9.37 -11.41
C LEU A 119 9.15 8.49 -10.50
N GLY A 120 8.54 7.81 -9.52
CA GLY A 120 9.21 6.81 -8.69
C GLY A 120 9.78 5.65 -9.51
N ALA A 121 9.05 5.17 -10.52
CA ALA A 121 9.54 4.13 -11.44
C ALA A 121 10.73 4.63 -12.27
N VAL A 122 10.73 5.89 -12.70
CA VAL A 122 11.89 6.50 -13.39
C VAL A 122 13.09 6.58 -12.46
N VAL A 123 12.91 6.99 -11.20
CA VAL A 123 13.98 7.00 -10.19
C VAL A 123 14.56 5.60 -10.00
N ALA A 124 13.70 4.58 -9.86
CA ALA A 124 14.12 3.20 -9.68
C ALA A 124 14.95 2.64 -10.86
N ALA A 125 14.72 3.17 -12.06
CA ALA A 125 15.44 2.79 -13.29
C ALA A 125 16.77 3.56 -13.50
N SER A 126 17.18 4.44 -12.58
CA SER A 126 18.43 5.18 -12.67
C SER A 126 19.65 4.24 -12.69
N ALA A 127 20.70 4.64 -13.42
CA ALA A 127 21.87 3.80 -13.66
C ALA A 127 22.80 3.68 -12.43
N THR A 128 22.73 4.61 -11.48
CA THR A 128 23.61 4.64 -10.30
C THR A 128 22.78 4.69 -9.02
N TYR A 129 23.33 4.12 -7.96
CA TYR A 129 22.70 4.15 -6.63
C TYR A 129 22.50 5.57 -6.12
N GLU A 130 23.49 6.43 -6.33
CA GLU A 130 23.47 7.84 -5.92
C GLU A 130 22.32 8.60 -6.59
N ALA A 131 22.06 8.34 -7.88
CA ALA A 131 20.93 8.91 -8.59
C ALA A 131 19.58 8.42 -8.03
N VAL A 132 19.48 7.14 -7.64
CA VAL A 132 18.26 6.61 -6.99
C VAL A 132 18.06 7.27 -5.63
N VAL A 133 19.09 7.38 -4.80
CA VAL A 133 19.01 8.05 -3.48
C VAL A 133 18.55 9.49 -3.66
N GLN A 134 19.23 10.26 -4.51
CA GLN A 134 18.89 11.65 -4.77
C GLN A 134 17.46 11.81 -5.32
N GLY A 135 17.09 10.99 -6.30
CA GLY A 135 15.74 11.02 -6.88
C GLY A 135 14.65 10.67 -5.86
N THR A 136 14.86 9.63 -5.03
CA THR A 136 13.94 9.25 -3.97
C THR A 136 13.75 10.37 -2.95
N GLN A 137 14.84 10.98 -2.49
CA GLN A 137 14.81 12.12 -1.56
C GLN A 137 14.11 13.34 -2.19
N MET A 138 14.38 13.62 -3.47
CA MET A 138 13.74 14.73 -4.18
C MET A 138 12.22 14.54 -4.31
N LEU A 139 11.75 13.32 -4.57
CA LEU A 139 10.32 13.03 -4.65
C LEU A 139 9.65 13.03 -3.27
N ALA A 140 10.32 12.53 -2.23
CA ALA A 140 9.75 12.40 -0.90
C ALA A 140 9.78 13.69 -0.07
N ARG A 141 10.74 14.58 -0.31
CA ARG A 141 10.95 15.79 0.53
C ARG A 141 9.72 16.70 0.64
N PRO A 142 9.01 17.12 -0.43
CA PRO A 142 7.89 18.02 -0.28
C PRO A 142 6.71 17.44 0.51
N PRO A 143 6.23 16.20 0.24
CA PRO A 143 5.19 15.64 1.08
C PRO A 143 5.68 15.36 2.52
N ALA A 144 6.97 15.11 2.73
CA ALA A 144 7.55 14.94 4.05
C ALA A 144 7.54 16.26 4.86
N GLU A 145 7.96 17.36 4.26
CA GLU A 145 7.94 18.71 4.87
C GLU A 145 6.50 19.16 5.17
N ALA A 146 5.58 18.94 4.22
CA ALA A 146 4.16 19.25 4.42
C ALA A 146 3.54 18.40 5.55
N LEU A 147 3.82 17.10 5.61
CA LEU A 147 3.36 16.23 6.68
C LEU A 147 3.92 16.65 8.04
N ALA A 148 5.20 17.02 8.11
CA ALA A 148 5.82 17.50 9.33
C ALA A 148 5.18 18.82 9.84
N ALA A 149 4.87 19.75 8.94
CA ALA A 149 4.16 20.98 9.27
C ALA A 149 2.74 20.69 9.79
N LEU A 150 2.00 19.77 9.14
CA LEU A 150 0.68 19.36 9.59
C LEU A 150 0.71 18.63 10.94
N ALA A 151 1.74 17.83 11.20
CA ALA A 151 1.93 17.18 12.50
C ALA A 151 2.09 18.18 13.64
N GLN A 152 2.70 19.34 13.38
CA GLN A 152 2.91 20.42 14.37
C GLN A 152 1.70 21.37 14.50
N SER A 153 0.84 21.45 13.49
CA SER A 153 -0.31 22.38 13.46
C SER A 153 -1.48 21.87 14.29
N ASP A 154 -1.99 22.63 15.26
CA ASP A 154 -3.12 22.22 16.12
C ASP A 154 -4.45 22.02 15.38
N GLY A 155 -4.65 22.65 14.23
CA GLY A 155 -5.85 22.59 13.41
C GLY A 155 -5.70 21.76 12.13
N ALA A 156 -4.76 20.81 12.07
CA ALA A 156 -4.54 20.00 10.87
C ALA A 156 -5.78 19.16 10.50
N GLU A 157 -6.28 19.34 9.28
CA GLU A 157 -7.39 18.54 8.77
C GLU A 157 -6.96 17.12 8.43
N PRO A 158 -7.72 16.06 8.85
CA PRO A 158 -7.38 14.67 8.56
C PRO A 158 -7.20 14.38 7.06
N ARG A 159 -7.97 15.03 6.19
CA ARG A 159 -7.85 14.88 4.73
C ARG A 159 -6.53 15.41 4.19
N ALA A 160 -6.04 16.53 4.73
CA ALA A 160 -4.75 17.07 4.32
C ALA A 160 -3.60 16.14 4.74
N VAL A 161 -3.64 15.62 5.97
CA VAL A 161 -2.67 14.63 6.46
C VAL A 161 -2.69 13.36 5.61
N ALA A 162 -3.90 12.82 5.33
CA ALA A 162 -4.08 11.64 4.51
C ALA A 162 -3.54 11.83 3.09
N HIS A 163 -3.72 13.01 2.50
CA HIS A 163 -3.18 13.32 1.17
C HIS A 163 -1.65 13.27 1.14
N GLU A 164 -0.96 13.85 2.12
CA GLU A 164 0.50 13.79 2.16
C GLU A 164 1.03 12.37 2.42
N LEU A 165 0.31 11.56 3.22
CA LEU A 165 0.60 10.15 3.39
C LEU A 165 0.42 9.35 2.09
N ASP A 166 -0.62 9.64 1.29
CA ASP A 166 -0.81 9.02 -0.02
C ASP A 166 0.32 9.39 -1.00
N ARG A 167 0.77 10.65 -1.00
CA ARG A 167 1.92 11.11 -1.81
C ARG A 167 3.22 10.39 -1.42
N LEU A 168 3.51 10.28 -0.13
CA LEU A 168 4.66 9.50 0.36
C LEU A 168 4.54 8.02 -0.02
N THR A 169 3.33 7.45 0.09
CA THR A 169 3.06 6.06 -0.29
C THR A 169 3.34 5.82 -1.77
N ALA A 170 2.93 6.74 -2.66
CA ALA A 170 3.20 6.66 -4.09
C ALA A 170 4.71 6.61 -4.40
N VAL A 171 5.50 7.45 -3.73
CA VAL A 171 6.96 7.45 -3.86
C VAL A 171 7.56 6.14 -3.33
N MET A 172 7.19 5.73 -2.12
CA MET A 172 7.74 4.52 -1.47
C MET A 172 7.40 3.25 -2.23
N ARG A 173 6.22 3.20 -2.87
CA ARG A 173 5.77 2.04 -3.65
C ARG A 173 6.60 1.81 -4.91
N CYS A 174 7.04 2.85 -5.59
CA CYS A 174 7.63 2.76 -6.92
C CYS A 174 9.13 3.04 -6.96
N ALA A 175 9.72 3.72 -5.97
CA ALA A 175 11.14 4.02 -5.91
C ALA A 175 11.98 2.83 -5.41
N SER A 176 11.79 1.63 -5.98
CA SER A 176 12.45 0.39 -5.57
C SER A 176 13.46 -0.06 -6.64
N PRO A 177 14.77 0.21 -6.45
CA PRO A 177 15.82 -0.19 -7.38
C PRO A 177 16.04 -1.71 -7.38
N SER A 178 16.71 -2.21 -8.42
CA SER A 178 17.09 -3.62 -8.50
C SER A 178 18.08 -4.02 -7.40
N SER A 179 18.04 -5.29 -6.99
CA SER A 179 18.98 -5.83 -5.99
C SER A 179 20.44 -5.70 -6.41
N GLN A 180 20.71 -5.78 -7.73
CA GLN A 180 22.05 -5.60 -8.29
C GLN A 180 22.57 -4.18 -8.06
N LEU A 181 21.71 -3.18 -8.22
CA LEU A 181 22.08 -1.77 -8.01
C LEU A 181 22.30 -1.48 -6.52
N LEU A 182 21.54 -2.10 -5.63
CA LEU A 182 21.72 -1.97 -4.18
C LEU A 182 23.07 -2.54 -3.73
N ASN A 183 23.47 -3.71 -4.24
CA ASN A 183 24.76 -4.34 -3.94
C ASN A 183 25.12 -4.32 -2.43
N GLY A 184 24.17 -4.68 -1.56
CA GLY A 184 24.33 -4.68 -0.11
C GLY A 184 24.25 -3.31 0.58
N ARG A 185 24.06 -2.22 -0.17
CA ARG A 185 23.83 -0.87 0.38
C ARG A 185 22.41 -0.71 0.94
N PRO A 186 22.17 0.24 1.86
CA PRO A 186 20.84 0.51 2.39
C PRO A 186 19.83 0.83 1.28
N HIS A 187 18.58 0.43 1.48
CA HIS A 187 17.53 0.75 0.51
C HIS A 187 17.14 2.24 0.65
N PRO A 188 17.09 3.04 -0.45
CA PRO A 188 16.82 4.48 -0.38
C PRO A 188 15.49 4.84 0.30
N VAL A 189 14.45 4.04 0.09
CA VAL A 189 13.15 4.21 0.76
C VAL A 189 13.26 4.01 2.27
N LEU A 190 14.13 3.09 2.74
CA LEU A 190 14.33 2.87 4.17
C LEU A 190 14.91 4.10 4.86
N GLU A 191 15.85 4.79 4.23
CA GLU A 191 16.44 6.01 4.77
C GLU A 191 15.38 7.11 4.91
N VAL A 192 14.57 7.33 3.87
CA VAL A 192 13.45 8.28 3.92
C VAL A 192 12.46 7.90 5.02
N PHE A 193 12.10 6.63 5.12
CA PHE A 193 11.16 6.12 6.13
C PHE A 193 11.71 6.33 7.55
N ALA A 194 12.97 5.99 7.79
CA ALA A 194 13.61 6.15 9.09
C ALA A 194 13.70 7.62 9.53
N ASN A 195 14.00 8.51 8.61
CA ASN A 195 14.07 9.96 8.87
C ASN A 195 12.67 10.54 9.18
N LEU A 196 11.61 9.99 8.56
CA LEU A 196 10.23 10.41 8.81
C LEU A 196 9.60 9.78 10.05
N TRP A 197 10.25 8.82 10.68
CA TRP A 197 9.66 8.06 11.77
C TRP A 197 9.12 8.94 12.92
N PRO A 198 9.83 10.00 13.40
CA PRO A 198 9.27 10.86 14.45
C PRO A 198 7.99 11.59 14.03
N VAL A 199 7.88 11.92 12.73
CA VAL A 199 6.67 12.57 12.17
C VAL A 199 5.52 11.56 12.13
N PHE A 200 5.76 10.31 11.74
CA PHE A 200 4.76 9.25 11.75
C PHE A 200 4.24 8.96 13.16
N GLU A 201 5.12 8.89 14.17
CA GLU A 201 4.72 8.76 15.57
C GLU A 201 3.83 9.93 16.02
N ALA A 202 4.23 11.16 15.72
CA ALA A 202 3.45 12.36 16.06
C ALA A 202 2.07 12.37 15.39
N VAL A 203 2.00 12.03 14.11
CA VAL A 203 0.73 11.90 13.36
C VAL A 203 -0.16 10.82 13.95
N SER A 204 0.38 9.63 14.27
CA SER A 204 -0.35 8.52 14.86
C SER A 204 -1.00 8.92 16.20
N ILE A 205 -0.24 9.60 17.07
CA ILE A 205 -0.74 10.06 18.38
C ILE A 205 -1.81 11.14 18.21
N LYS A 206 -1.55 12.13 17.37
CA LYS A 206 -2.44 13.28 17.17
C LYS A 206 -3.75 12.89 16.50
N MET A 207 -3.70 11.98 15.53
CA MET A 207 -4.83 11.56 14.71
C MET A 207 -5.37 10.17 15.07
N LYS A 208 -5.12 9.71 16.31
CA LYS A 208 -5.43 8.34 16.77
C LYS A 208 -6.90 7.91 16.57
N THR A 209 -7.83 8.86 16.54
CA THR A 209 -9.28 8.61 16.32
C THR A 209 -9.69 8.72 14.85
N SER A 210 -8.81 9.20 13.97
CA SER A 210 -9.11 9.34 12.55
C SER A 210 -8.79 8.05 11.80
N HIS A 211 -9.81 7.25 11.49
CA HIS A 211 -9.64 6.03 10.70
C HIS A 211 -8.94 6.32 9.36
N LEU A 212 -9.34 7.38 8.66
CA LEU A 212 -8.74 7.78 7.39
C LEU A 212 -7.22 7.96 7.50
N VAL A 213 -6.74 8.67 8.52
CA VAL A 213 -5.31 8.94 8.69
C VAL A 213 -4.54 7.69 9.09
N ILE A 214 -5.08 6.91 10.05
CA ILE A 214 -4.43 5.69 10.53
C ILE A 214 -4.35 4.65 9.41
N GLU A 215 -5.41 4.46 8.62
CA GLU A 215 -5.38 3.59 7.44
C GLU A 215 -4.29 4.00 6.46
N LYS A 216 -4.20 5.29 6.10
CA LYS A 216 -3.17 5.80 5.18
C LYS A 216 -1.75 5.66 5.75
N LEU A 217 -1.58 5.87 7.06
CA LEU A 217 -0.31 5.68 7.75
C LEU A 217 0.15 4.22 7.68
N CYS A 218 -0.74 3.27 8.02
CA CYS A 218 -0.47 1.84 7.92
C CYS A 218 -0.22 1.40 6.47
N ARG A 219 -0.91 1.99 5.51
CA ARG A 219 -0.67 1.78 4.07
C ARG A 219 0.73 2.25 3.66
N CYS A 220 1.17 3.40 4.16
CA CYS A 220 2.53 3.89 3.94
C CYS A 220 3.58 2.92 4.50
N TYR A 221 3.38 2.41 5.72
CA TYR A 221 4.24 1.39 6.34
C TYR A 221 4.30 0.11 5.50
N LYS A 222 3.14 -0.40 5.06
CA LYS A 222 3.06 -1.56 4.17
C LYS A 222 3.91 -1.40 2.92
N HIS A 223 3.78 -0.27 2.23
CA HIS A 223 4.49 -0.07 0.98
C HIS A 223 6.00 0.15 1.19
N ALA A 224 6.41 0.80 2.27
CA ALA A 224 7.83 0.88 2.65
C ALA A 224 8.42 -0.51 2.93
N MET A 225 7.73 -1.37 3.70
CA MET A 225 8.16 -2.76 3.94
C MET A 225 8.28 -3.54 2.64
N ARG A 226 7.28 -3.51 1.78
CA ARG A 226 7.26 -4.24 0.50
C ARG A 226 8.35 -3.80 -0.46
N SER A 227 8.63 -2.51 -0.53
CA SER A 227 9.71 -1.98 -1.36
C SER A 227 11.09 -2.36 -0.82
N CYS A 228 11.28 -2.25 0.48
CA CYS A 228 12.57 -2.54 1.13
C CYS A 228 12.81 -4.03 1.37
N ARG A 229 11.74 -4.85 1.53
CA ARG A 229 11.84 -6.28 1.86
C ARG A 229 12.80 -6.51 3.03
N LYS A 230 13.79 -7.38 2.89
CA LYS A 230 14.80 -7.70 3.92
C LYS A 230 15.56 -6.48 4.45
N HIS A 231 15.72 -5.44 3.63
CA HIS A 231 16.36 -4.20 4.09
C HIS A 231 15.56 -3.45 5.13
N PHE A 232 14.26 -3.75 5.31
CA PHE A 232 13.39 -3.09 6.30
C PHE A 232 13.60 -3.61 7.74
N GLU A 233 14.28 -4.74 7.91
CA GLU A 233 14.49 -5.37 9.23
C GLU A 233 14.96 -4.42 10.33
N PRO A 234 15.89 -3.46 10.10
CA PRO A 234 16.32 -2.52 11.14
C PRO A 234 15.21 -1.64 11.72
N MET A 235 14.12 -1.44 10.98
CA MET A 235 12.97 -0.65 11.42
C MET A 235 11.83 -1.49 11.99
N LEU A 236 11.87 -2.83 11.83
CA LEU A 236 10.75 -3.71 12.15
C LEU A 236 10.42 -3.67 13.63
N ASP A 237 11.41 -3.82 14.51
CA ASP A 237 11.21 -3.83 15.97
C ASP A 237 10.58 -2.51 16.46
N ARG A 238 11.07 -1.38 15.93
CA ARG A 238 10.54 -0.06 16.28
C ARG A 238 9.11 0.14 15.80
N MET A 239 8.83 -0.28 14.57
CA MET A 239 7.51 -0.16 13.97
C MET A 239 6.49 -1.09 14.67
N THR A 240 6.83 -2.34 14.92
CA THR A 240 5.92 -3.28 15.60
C THR A 240 5.64 -2.86 17.03
N ALA A 241 6.62 -2.38 17.78
CA ALA A 241 6.42 -1.82 19.11
C ALA A 241 5.45 -0.63 19.10
N HIS A 242 5.58 0.26 18.12
CA HIS A 242 4.66 1.39 17.93
C HIS A 242 3.24 0.95 17.59
N LEU A 243 3.08 -0.01 16.69
CA LEU A 243 1.77 -0.55 16.30
C LEU A 243 1.06 -1.22 17.48
N ILE A 244 1.79 -2.06 18.23
CA ILE A 244 1.26 -2.75 19.43
C ILE A 244 0.84 -1.73 20.49
N LYS A 245 1.70 -0.76 20.79
CA LYS A 245 1.38 0.31 21.74
C LYS A 245 0.14 1.09 21.32
N SER A 246 0.06 1.50 20.07
CA SER A 246 -1.08 2.26 19.54
C SER A 246 -2.38 1.45 19.61
N LEU A 247 -2.30 0.13 19.36
CA LEU A 247 -3.43 -0.79 19.51
C LEU A 247 -3.86 -0.88 20.98
N GLN A 248 -2.92 -1.08 21.91
CA GLN A 248 -3.19 -1.19 23.34
C GLN A 248 -3.81 0.09 23.92
N ASP A 249 -3.22 1.26 23.59
CA ASP A 249 -3.73 2.56 24.00
C ASP A 249 -5.17 2.80 23.46
N GLY A 250 -5.42 2.38 22.22
CA GLY A 250 -6.75 2.46 21.61
C GLY A 250 -7.77 1.52 22.23
N VAL A 251 -7.37 0.28 22.56
CA VAL A 251 -8.22 -0.68 23.29
C VAL A 251 -8.57 -0.15 24.68
N GLN A 252 -7.62 0.42 25.41
CA GLN A 252 -7.88 1.03 26.71
C GLN A 252 -8.88 2.19 26.61
N ALA A 253 -8.73 3.05 25.59
CA ALA A 253 -9.64 4.16 25.33
C ALA A 253 -11.05 3.67 24.96
N ALA A 254 -11.17 2.58 24.19
CA ALA A 254 -12.45 1.96 23.84
C ALA A 254 -13.15 1.40 25.09
N ASN A 255 -12.43 0.64 25.91
CA ASN A 255 -12.95 0.09 27.18
C ASN A 255 -13.36 1.17 28.19
N ALA A 256 -12.71 2.35 28.14
CA ALA A 256 -13.08 3.50 28.96
C ALA A 256 -14.27 4.31 28.38
N GLY A 257 -14.86 3.90 27.26
CA GLY A 257 -15.93 4.62 26.57
C GLY A 257 -15.51 5.98 25.98
N GLN A 258 -14.21 6.19 25.79
CA GLN A 258 -13.64 7.44 25.28
C GLN A 258 -13.65 7.50 23.75
N ILE A 259 -13.91 6.40 23.07
CA ILE A 259 -14.02 6.31 21.62
C ILE A 259 -15.50 6.17 21.27
N SER A 260 -16.06 7.21 20.65
CA SER A 260 -17.42 7.19 20.08
C SER A 260 -17.36 7.19 18.55
N VAL A 261 -18.35 6.60 17.92
CA VAL A 261 -18.55 6.72 16.47
C VAL A 261 -18.77 8.20 16.16
N GLN A 262 -17.91 8.79 15.33
CA GLN A 262 -18.17 10.13 14.82
C GLN A 262 -19.44 10.09 13.98
N ASP A 263 -20.38 10.98 14.28
CA ASP A 263 -21.69 11.07 13.64
C ASP A 263 -21.52 11.11 12.11
N GLY A 264 -22.15 10.15 11.39
CA GLY A 264 -22.04 10.02 9.94
C GLY A 264 -20.92 9.12 9.40
N SER A 265 -20.06 8.53 10.23
CA SER A 265 -19.08 7.52 9.79
C SER A 265 -19.75 6.17 9.54
N ARG A 266 -19.42 5.51 8.41
CA ARG A 266 -19.83 4.12 8.13
C ARG A 266 -18.94 3.07 8.86
N HIS A 267 -17.87 3.53 9.48
CA HIS A 267 -16.90 2.66 10.16
C HIS A 267 -17.17 2.58 11.65
N SER A 268 -16.85 1.42 12.24
CA SER A 268 -16.94 1.24 13.69
C SER A 268 -15.94 2.15 14.42
N ALA A 269 -16.18 2.40 15.70
CA ALA A 269 -15.27 3.19 16.54
C ALA A 269 -13.85 2.56 16.63
N SER A 270 -13.74 1.25 16.41
CA SER A 270 -12.48 0.49 16.41
C SER A 270 -11.80 0.39 15.04
N ALA A 271 -12.35 1.00 13.98
CA ALA A 271 -11.74 0.94 12.65
C ALA A 271 -10.26 1.40 12.59
N PRO A 272 -9.79 2.39 13.37
CA PRO A 272 -8.35 2.68 13.45
C PRO A 272 -7.54 1.50 14.01
N LEU A 273 -8.10 0.72 14.94
CA LEU A 273 -7.44 -0.42 15.58
C LEU A 273 -7.24 -1.57 14.59
N SER A 274 -8.22 -1.83 13.72
CA SER A 274 -8.13 -2.83 12.66
C SER A 274 -6.97 -2.55 11.70
N SER A 275 -6.71 -1.27 11.41
CA SER A 275 -5.59 -0.86 10.55
C SER A 275 -4.23 -1.22 11.15
N PHE A 276 -4.06 -1.11 12.49
CA PHE A 276 -2.83 -1.55 13.15
C PHE A 276 -2.66 -3.07 13.09
N VAL A 277 -3.74 -3.83 13.34
CA VAL A 277 -3.74 -5.30 13.23
C VAL A 277 -3.42 -5.74 11.80
N TYR A 278 -4.04 -5.11 10.79
CA TYR A 278 -3.72 -5.34 9.39
C TYR A 278 -2.23 -5.10 9.09
N CYS A 279 -1.65 -4.01 9.59
CA CYS A 279 -0.24 -3.72 9.37
C CYS A 279 0.68 -4.79 10.02
N CYS A 280 0.34 -5.27 11.21
CA CYS A 280 1.03 -6.40 11.84
C CYS A 280 0.94 -7.68 10.99
N SER A 281 -0.22 -7.95 10.36
CA SER A 281 -0.38 -9.10 9.47
C SER A 281 0.50 -9.01 8.21
N ILE A 282 0.80 -7.80 7.72
CA ILE A 282 1.77 -7.59 6.62
C ILE A 282 3.19 -7.92 7.06
N CYS A 283 3.58 -7.63 8.31
CA CYS A 283 4.90 -8.05 8.83
C CYS A 283 5.08 -9.56 8.74
N ILE A 284 4.04 -10.34 9.03
CA ILE A 284 4.08 -11.81 8.87
C ILE A 284 4.28 -12.19 7.42
N THR A 285 3.54 -11.57 6.49
CA THR A 285 3.65 -11.86 5.06
C THR A 285 5.05 -11.56 4.52
N GLU A 286 5.69 -10.47 4.94
CA GLU A 286 6.98 -10.04 4.41
C GLU A 286 8.18 -10.73 5.06
N PHE A 287 8.04 -11.25 6.31
CA PHE A 287 9.15 -11.80 7.08
C PHE A 287 8.92 -13.23 7.60
N GLY A 288 7.73 -13.81 7.42
CA GLY A 288 7.38 -15.13 7.97
C GLY A 288 8.15 -16.30 7.37
N ASP A 289 8.69 -16.15 6.16
CA ASP A 289 9.54 -17.15 5.52
C ASP A 289 10.96 -17.24 6.14
N GLU A 290 11.35 -16.25 6.96
CA GLU A 290 12.66 -16.21 7.61
C GLU A 290 12.61 -16.82 9.00
N ALA A 291 13.13 -18.04 9.18
CA ALA A 291 13.09 -18.78 10.44
C ALA A 291 13.58 -17.96 11.65
N ARG A 292 14.59 -17.10 11.46
CA ARG A 292 15.12 -16.22 12.53
C ARG A 292 14.15 -15.15 12.98
N MET A 293 13.13 -14.80 12.16
CA MET A 293 12.13 -13.78 12.47
C MET A 293 10.92 -14.36 13.20
N ILE A 294 10.70 -15.68 13.14
CA ILE A 294 9.54 -16.34 13.73
C ILE A 294 9.34 -16.00 15.20
N PRO A 295 10.36 -16.02 16.08
CA PRO A 295 10.17 -15.68 17.49
C PRO A 295 9.65 -14.26 17.70
N LYS A 296 10.17 -13.27 16.96
CA LYS A 296 9.72 -11.87 17.02
C LYS A 296 8.30 -11.72 16.51
N LEU A 297 7.97 -12.38 15.40
CA LEU A 297 6.61 -12.38 14.86
C LEU A 297 5.62 -13.04 15.80
N PHE A 298 6.02 -14.11 16.50
CA PHE A 298 5.20 -14.77 17.52
C PHE A 298 4.94 -13.84 18.72
N GLU A 299 5.95 -13.12 19.20
CA GLU A 299 5.81 -12.13 20.27
C GLU A 299 4.85 -11.00 19.86
N MET A 300 4.99 -10.48 18.62
CA MET A 300 4.07 -9.50 18.07
C MET A 300 2.63 -10.03 18.03
N VAL A 301 2.40 -11.23 17.47
CA VAL A 301 1.06 -11.83 17.39
C VAL A 301 0.48 -12.07 18.78
N SER A 302 1.29 -12.52 19.74
CA SER A 302 0.86 -12.72 21.13
C SER A 302 0.41 -11.41 21.77
N SER A 303 1.16 -10.32 21.59
CA SER A 303 0.83 -8.99 22.11
C SER A 303 -0.44 -8.42 21.48
N VAL A 304 -0.59 -8.57 20.14
CA VAL A 304 -1.80 -8.17 19.42
C VAL A 304 -3.01 -8.98 19.90
N SER A 305 -2.85 -10.30 20.10
CA SER A 305 -3.93 -11.18 20.59
C SER A 305 -4.39 -10.75 21.98
N GLN A 306 -3.45 -10.46 22.90
CA GLN A 306 -3.79 -9.97 24.23
C GLN A 306 -4.60 -8.67 24.18
N ALA A 307 -4.20 -7.72 23.34
CA ALA A 307 -4.93 -6.47 23.17
C ALA A 307 -6.34 -6.71 22.60
N CYS A 308 -6.46 -7.55 21.56
CA CYS A 308 -7.76 -7.88 20.96
C CYS A 308 -8.67 -8.60 21.97
N PHE A 309 -8.15 -9.56 22.74
CA PHE A 309 -8.94 -10.27 23.77
C PHE A 309 -9.38 -9.35 24.91
N ALA A 310 -8.60 -8.33 25.25
CA ALA A 310 -8.99 -7.34 26.27
C ALA A 310 -10.21 -6.50 25.83
N LEU A 311 -10.46 -6.36 24.54
CA LEU A 311 -11.65 -5.67 24.00
C LEU A 311 -12.78 -6.65 23.65
N LEU A 312 -12.47 -7.79 23.05
CA LEU A 312 -13.43 -8.76 22.51
C LEU A 312 -13.83 -9.82 23.55
N GLN A 313 -14.39 -9.39 24.69
CA GLN A 313 -14.70 -10.28 25.82
C GLN A 313 -16.08 -10.93 25.75
N SER A 314 -17.01 -10.41 24.92
CA SER A 314 -18.40 -10.88 24.86
C SER A 314 -18.93 -10.85 23.44
N PRO A 315 -20.00 -11.59 23.10
CA PRO A 315 -20.64 -11.51 21.79
C PRO A 315 -21.08 -10.08 21.39
N ALA A 316 -21.44 -9.25 22.37
CA ALA A 316 -21.79 -7.84 22.13
C ALA A 316 -20.58 -7.05 21.62
N HIS A 317 -19.40 -7.22 22.23
CA HIS A 317 -18.18 -6.56 21.77
C HIS A 317 -17.76 -7.01 20.36
N PHE A 318 -17.98 -8.28 20.02
CA PHE A 318 -17.73 -8.76 18.65
C PHE A 318 -18.66 -8.05 17.64
N ALA A 319 -19.92 -7.80 18.00
CA ALA A 319 -20.86 -7.10 17.13
C ALA A 319 -20.55 -5.58 17.03
N GLU A 320 -19.99 -4.99 18.07
CA GLU A 320 -19.59 -3.58 18.10
C GLU A 320 -18.29 -3.29 17.33
N HIS A 321 -17.41 -4.30 17.20
CA HIS A 321 -16.07 -4.15 16.62
C HIS A 321 -15.80 -5.11 15.46
N PRO A 322 -16.68 -5.21 14.45
CA PRO A 322 -16.59 -6.22 13.39
C PRO A 322 -15.30 -6.10 12.55
N ASP A 323 -14.85 -4.86 12.27
CA ASP A 323 -13.61 -4.61 11.50
C ASP A 323 -12.38 -5.16 12.23
N LEU A 324 -12.33 -5.02 13.58
CA LEU A 324 -11.25 -5.57 14.38
C LEU A 324 -11.30 -7.10 14.43
N VAL A 325 -12.50 -7.69 14.54
CA VAL A 325 -12.69 -9.14 14.52
C VAL A 325 -12.18 -9.72 13.20
N GLU A 326 -12.57 -9.14 12.08
CA GLU A 326 -12.15 -9.58 10.75
C GLU A 326 -10.62 -9.57 10.65
N GLU A 327 -9.98 -8.43 10.89
CA GLU A 327 -8.53 -8.28 10.73
C GLU A 327 -7.73 -9.14 11.71
N TYR A 328 -8.24 -9.35 12.94
CA TYR A 328 -7.60 -10.22 13.91
C TYR A 328 -7.57 -11.67 13.44
N PHE A 329 -8.68 -12.20 12.92
CA PHE A 329 -8.70 -13.57 12.43
C PHE A 329 -7.90 -13.75 11.14
N TYR A 330 -7.80 -12.74 10.28
CA TYR A 330 -6.86 -12.76 9.15
C TYR A 330 -5.39 -12.71 9.61
N LEU A 331 -5.06 -11.97 10.65
CA LEU A 331 -3.72 -12.02 11.27
C LEU A 331 -3.39 -13.43 11.76
N ALA A 332 -4.30 -14.05 12.51
CA ALA A 332 -4.14 -15.39 13.03
C ALA A 332 -3.99 -16.44 11.93
N SER A 333 -4.79 -16.33 10.85
CA SER A 333 -4.69 -17.20 9.66
C SER A 333 -3.32 -17.06 8.99
N ARG A 334 -2.87 -15.83 8.75
CA ARG A 334 -1.55 -15.59 8.16
C ARG A 334 -0.42 -16.15 9.00
N PHE A 335 -0.50 -15.99 10.32
CA PHE A 335 0.52 -16.54 11.19
C PHE A 335 0.53 -18.07 11.16
N LEU A 336 -0.65 -18.70 11.09
CA LEU A 336 -0.77 -20.14 10.90
C LEU A 336 -0.18 -20.62 9.56
N ASP A 337 -0.39 -19.88 8.47
CA ASP A 337 0.12 -20.22 7.14
C ASP A 337 1.65 -20.17 7.09
N TYR A 338 2.26 -19.14 7.66
CA TYR A 338 3.72 -18.94 7.63
C TYR A 338 4.47 -19.67 8.76
N CYS A 339 3.87 -19.77 9.93
CA CYS A 339 4.52 -20.28 11.15
C CYS A 339 3.65 -21.35 11.87
N PRO A 340 3.16 -22.41 11.17
CA PRO A 340 2.21 -23.35 11.73
C PRO A 340 2.73 -24.04 13.00
N GLY A 341 4.00 -24.46 13.00
CA GLY A 341 4.61 -25.13 14.15
C GLY A 341 4.58 -24.30 15.43
N SER A 342 4.88 -23.01 15.31
CA SER A 342 4.89 -22.09 16.46
C SER A 342 3.50 -21.85 17.03
N LEU A 343 2.46 -21.75 16.21
CA LEU A 343 1.11 -21.54 16.67
C LEU A 343 0.49 -22.83 17.23
N LEU A 344 0.62 -23.95 16.50
CA LEU A 344 0.01 -25.24 16.88
C LEU A 344 0.56 -25.79 18.20
N SER A 345 1.83 -25.52 18.54
CA SER A 345 2.44 -25.90 19.81
C SER A 345 2.21 -24.90 20.96
N SER A 346 1.54 -23.78 20.70
CA SER A 346 1.38 -22.69 21.65
C SER A 346 0.03 -22.74 22.37
N PRO A 347 -0.03 -22.38 23.67
CA PRO A 347 -1.30 -22.14 24.38
C PRO A 347 -2.18 -21.06 23.74
N LEU A 348 -1.57 -20.14 22.97
CA LEU A 348 -2.27 -19.07 22.28
C LEU A 348 -3.36 -19.61 21.33
N LEU A 349 -3.11 -20.75 20.67
CA LEU A 349 -4.10 -21.36 19.77
C LEU A 349 -5.41 -21.66 20.49
N GLY A 350 -5.34 -22.19 21.73
CA GLY A 350 -6.54 -22.46 22.53
C GLY A 350 -7.38 -21.22 22.78
N HIS A 351 -6.74 -20.10 23.10
CA HIS A 351 -7.43 -18.81 23.30
C HIS A 351 -8.03 -18.26 22.00
N ILE A 352 -7.31 -18.41 20.87
CA ILE A 352 -7.84 -17.98 19.56
C ILE A 352 -9.06 -18.82 19.18
N LEU A 353 -9.02 -20.14 19.37
CA LEU A 353 -10.16 -21.04 19.09
C LEU A 353 -11.37 -20.75 19.98
N GLN A 354 -11.14 -20.44 21.26
CA GLN A 354 -12.20 -19.98 22.14
C GLN A 354 -12.84 -18.67 21.66
N SER A 355 -12.02 -17.71 21.26
CA SER A 355 -12.46 -16.45 20.64
C SER A 355 -13.22 -16.72 19.35
N ALA A 356 -12.74 -17.62 18.48
CA ALA A 356 -13.41 -18.02 17.25
C ALA A 356 -14.80 -18.61 17.52
N SER A 357 -14.97 -19.45 18.55
CA SER A 357 -16.28 -20.01 18.92
C SER A 357 -17.32 -18.94 19.27
N THR A 358 -16.87 -17.83 19.88
CA THR A 358 -17.71 -16.65 20.12
C THR A 358 -17.99 -15.91 18.81
N GLY A 359 -16.98 -15.76 17.97
CA GLY A 359 -17.07 -15.09 16.66
C GLY A 359 -18.00 -15.75 15.65
N LEU A 360 -18.20 -17.08 15.75
CA LEU A 360 -19.17 -17.81 14.89
C LEU A 360 -20.63 -17.39 15.11
N ARG A 361 -20.94 -16.63 16.18
CA ARG A 361 -22.28 -16.09 16.47
C ARG A 361 -22.49 -14.66 15.97
N VAL A 362 -21.48 -14.08 15.34
CA VAL A 362 -21.54 -12.69 14.84
C VAL A 362 -22.35 -12.63 13.55
N GLU A 363 -23.31 -11.73 13.48
CA GLU A 363 -24.15 -11.53 12.29
C GLU A 363 -23.47 -10.70 11.19
N HIS A 364 -22.37 -10.00 11.51
CA HIS A 364 -21.62 -9.21 10.54
C HIS A 364 -20.87 -10.10 9.54
N ARG A 365 -21.19 -9.97 8.26
CA ARG A 365 -20.75 -10.89 7.19
C ARG A 365 -19.23 -10.99 7.07
N GLU A 366 -18.54 -9.85 7.05
CA GLU A 366 -17.09 -9.78 6.86
C GLU A 366 -16.36 -10.35 8.09
N ALA A 367 -16.78 -9.98 9.29
CA ALA A 367 -16.24 -10.54 10.53
C ALA A 367 -16.41 -12.07 10.60
N LEU A 368 -17.62 -12.57 10.29
CA LEU A 368 -17.88 -14.00 10.23
C LEU A 368 -17.01 -14.71 9.21
N ARG A 369 -16.79 -14.08 8.03
CA ARG A 369 -15.89 -14.62 6.99
C ARG A 369 -14.46 -14.77 7.50
N GLY A 370 -13.92 -13.78 8.22
CA GLY A 370 -12.59 -13.86 8.85
C GLY A 370 -12.49 -15.03 9.82
N VAL A 371 -13.49 -15.19 10.71
CA VAL A 371 -13.56 -16.30 11.67
C VAL A 371 -13.60 -17.65 10.96
N LEU A 372 -14.49 -17.83 9.96
CA LEU A 372 -14.62 -19.06 9.20
C LEU A 372 -13.36 -19.39 8.41
N HIS A 373 -12.70 -18.38 7.84
CA HIS A 373 -11.43 -18.56 7.16
C HIS A 373 -10.37 -19.14 8.10
N PHE A 374 -10.21 -18.54 9.29
CA PHE A 374 -9.27 -19.05 10.31
C PHE A 374 -9.61 -20.50 10.73
N CYS A 375 -10.87 -20.80 11.00
CA CYS A 375 -11.28 -22.17 11.35
C CYS A 375 -10.95 -23.17 10.24
N GLY A 376 -11.16 -22.80 8.98
CA GLY A 376 -10.81 -23.60 7.81
C GLY A 376 -9.30 -23.88 7.73
N GLU A 377 -8.47 -22.83 7.90
CA GLU A 377 -7.01 -22.98 7.89
C GLU A 377 -6.50 -23.83 9.06
N CYS A 378 -7.07 -23.66 10.28
CA CYS A 378 -6.74 -24.52 11.41
C CYS A 378 -7.06 -26.00 11.13
N THR A 379 -8.23 -26.28 10.54
CA THR A 379 -8.63 -27.64 10.19
C THR A 379 -7.67 -28.23 9.15
N ALA A 380 -7.33 -27.48 8.11
CA ALA A 380 -6.38 -27.91 7.10
C ALA A 380 -4.98 -28.18 7.68
N ALA A 381 -4.48 -27.30 8.55
CA ALA A 381 -3.19 -27.47 9.20
C ALA A 381 -3.18 -28.71 10.13
N ALA A 382 -4.27 -28.95 10.90
CA ALA A 382 -4.40 -30.11 11.76
C ALA A 382 -4.40 -31.42 10.94
N VAL A 383 -5.15 -31.48 9.83
CA VAL A 383 -5.17 -32.64 8.92
C VAL A 383 -3.78 -32.91 8.36
N LEU A 384 -3.06 -31.88 7.94
CA LEU A 384 -1.69 -32.03 7.44
C LEU A 384 -0.71 -32.53 8.51
N ALA A 385 -0.85 -32.05 9.75
CA ALA A 385 -0.05 -32.54 10.88
C ALA A 385 -0.33 -34.01 11.18
N LEU A 386 -1.59 -34.44 11.25
CA LEU A 386 -1.99 -35.83 11.45
C LEU A 386 -1.50 -36.76 10.32
N LYS A 387 -1.57 -36.31 9.06
CA LYS A 387 -1.01 -37.08 7.92
C LYS A 387 0.50 -37.28 8.02
N LYS A 388 1.22 -36.29 8.57
CA LYS A 388 2.69 -36.40 8.75
C LYS A 388 3.07 -37.28 9.94
N SER A 389 2.26 -37.32 11.01
CA SER A 389 2.49 -38.20 12.18
C SER A 389 2.10 -39.67 11.94
N GLY A 390 1.35 -39.95 10.86
CA GLY A 390 0.82 -41.28 10.59
C GLY A 390 -0.39 -41.66 11.45
N ASP A 391 -0.96 -40.71 12.19
CA ASP A 391 -2.14 -40.92 13.00
C ASP A 391 -3.42 -41.04 12.13
N PRO A 392 -4.38 -41.90 12.50
CA PRO A 392 -5.62 -42.05 11.76
C PRO A 392 -6.45 -40.76 11.78
N LEU A 393 -6.91 -40.32 10.63
CA LEU A 393 -7.81 -39.17 10.52
C LEU A 393 -9.18 -39.50 11.13
N PRO A 394 -9.87 -38.51 11.74
CA PRO A 394 -11.26 -38.67 12.16
C PRO A 394 -12.13 -39.13 10.99
N PRO A 395 -13.13 -40.02 11.20
CA PRO A 395 -13.93 -40.60 10.11
C PRO A 395 -14.59 -39.60 9.16
N ALA A 396 -14.92 -38.42 9.64
CA ALA A 396 -15.52 -37.35 8.84
C ALA A 396 -14.53 -36.62 7.90
N MET A 397 -13.21 -36.85 8.01
CA MET A 397 -12.17 -36.19 7.24
C MET A 397 -11.44 -37.12 6.25
N SER A 398 -11.92 -38.36 6.08
CA SER A 398 -11.32 -39.39 5.21
C SER A 398 -11.74 -39.30 3.72
N SER A 399 -12.40 -38.24 3.29
CA SER A 399 -12.74 -38.08 1.85
C SER A 399 -11.47 -37.73 1.06
N ASP A 400 -11.13 -38.59 0.11
CA ASP A 400 -9.99 -38.51 -0.81
C ASP A 400 -10.11 -37.41 -1.90
N GLU A 401 -10.82 -36.33 -1.67
CA GLU A 401 -10.78 -35.21 -2.61
C GLU A 401 -9.42 -34.49 -2.52
N PRO A 402 -8.65 -34.46 -3.61
CA PRO A 402 -7.41 -33.71 -3.64
C PRO A 402 -7.74 -32.23 -3.45
N LEU A 403 -7.13 -31.63 -2.43
CA LEU A 403 -7.06 -30.17 -2.31
C LEU A 403 -6.53 -29.62 -3.64
N GLN A 404 -7.43 -29.05 -4.45
CA GLN A 404 -7.04 -28.35 -5.67
C GLN A 404 -5.94 -27.37 -5.31
N GLN A 405 -4.92 -27.32 -6.16
CA GLN A 405 -3.83 -26.33 -6.08
C GLN A 405 -4.46 -24.96 -5.76
N ARG A 406 -4.17 -24.47 -4.58
CA ARG A 406 -4.61 -23.15 -4.19
C ARG A 406 -3.87 -22.16 -5.08
N ASP A 407 -4.62 -21.46 -5.89
CA ASP A 407 -4.15 -20.22 -6.49
C ASP A 407 -3.57 -19.35 -5.37
N ALA A 408 -2.40 -18.78 -5.61
CA ALA A 408 -1.79 -17.81 -4.71
C ALA A 408 -2.84 -16.76 -4.31
N PRO A 409 -2.90 -16.35 -3.04
CA PRO A 409 -3.91 -15.40 -2.59
C PRO A 409 -3.90 -14.20 -3.52
N ARG A 410 -5.03 -13.98 -4.22
CA ARG A 410 -5.21 -12.81 -5.08
C ARG A 410 -4.92 -11.60 -4.23
N SER A 411 -3.94 -10.81 -4.64
CA SER A 411 -3.61 -9.56 -3.95
C SER A 411 -4.88 -8.71 -3.91
N GLN A 412 -5.14 -8.10 -2.79
CA GLN A 412 -6.27 -7.19 -2.55
C GLN A 412 -6.31 -6.01 -3.55
N GLU A 413 -5.30 -5.91 -4.40
CA GLU A 413 -5.18 -4.95 -5.51
C GLU A 413 -6.22 -5.17 -6.63
N ASP A 414 -6.80 -6.39 -6.76
CA ASP A 414 -7.84 -6.68 -7.75
C ASP A 414 -9.25 -6.21 -7.33
N VAL A 415 -9.43 -5.79 -6.08
CA VAL A 415 -10.74 -5.35 -5.55
C VAL A 415 -10.91 -3.82 -5.62
N ASP A 416 -9.81 -3.07 -5.71
CA ASP A 416 -9.83 -1.59 -5.77
C ASP A 416 -9.99 -1.04 -7.21
N LEU A 417 -10.23 -1.90 -8.22
CA LEU A 417 -10.37 -1.53 -9.65
C LEU A 417 -11.76 -1.83 -10.25
N ALA A 418 -12.76 -2.17 -9.42
CA ALA A 418 -14.16 -2.34 -9.85
C ALA A 418 -15.05 -1.17 -9.42
#